data_0d01c72c82b3f4a920a390db625e99fb
#
_entry.id   0d01c72c82b3f4a920a390db625e99fb
#
_cell.length_a   1.000
_cell.length_b   1.000
_cell.length_c   1.000
_cell.angle_alpha   90.00
_cell.angle_beta   90.00
_cell.angle_gamma   90.00
#
_symmetry.space_group_name_H-M   'P 1'
#
loop_
_entity.id
_entity.type
_entity.pdbx_description
1 polymer ?
#
loop_
_entity_poly.entity_id
_entity_poly.type
_entity_poly.pdbx_seq_one_letter_code
_entity_poly.pdbx_strand_id
1 'polypeptide(L)' 'MKTFVGNKLRLLRREHGHTQAQMAESLGVSPAYINQIENNQRTLSLRILIGLL' A
#
# COMPACT_ATOMS: atom_id res chain seq x y z
N MET A 1 -6.12 9.59 -15.98
CA MET A 1 -6.01 8.13 -16.00
C MET A 1 -5.84 7.60 -14.59
N LYS A 2 -6.67 6.63 -14.18
CA LYS A 2 -6.54 6.03 -12.86
C LYS A 2 -5.47 4.95 -12.91
N THR A 3 -4.54 5.02 -11.98
CA THR A 3 -3.48 4.01 -11.88
C THR A 3 -3.76 3.11 -10.68
N PHE A 4 -4.02 1.85 -10.95
CA PHE A 4 -4.22 0.86 -9.90
C PHE A 4 -2.92 0.09 -9.71
N VAL A 5 -2.32 0.22 -8.55
CA VAL A 5 -1.04 -0.41 -8.23
C VAL A 5 -1.17 -1.46 -7.13
N GLY A 6 -2.39 -1.94 -6.89
CA GLY A 6 -2.67 -2.86 -5.78
C GLY A 6 -1.80 -4.10 -5.79
N ASN A 7 -1.69 -4.77 -6.96
CA ASN A 7 -0.87 -5.97 -7.06
C ASN A 7 0.61 -5.69 -6.83
N LYS A 8 1.10 -4.56 -7.33
CA LYS A 8 2.50 -4.17 -7.13
C LYS A 8 2.78 -3.88 -5.67
N LEU A 9 1.86 -3.18 -5.00
CA LEU A 9 2.00 -2.90 -3.57
C LEU A 9 2.00 -4.19 -2.76
N ARG A 10 1.10 -5.11 -3.09
CA ARG A 10 1.01 -6.41 -2.41
C ARG A 10 2.30 -7.21 -2.57
N LEU A 11 2.84 -7.26 -3.78
CA LEU A 11 4.09 -7.97 -4.06
C LEU A 11 5.25 -7.35 -3.28
N LEU A 12 5.36 -6.03 -3.29
CA LEU A 12 6.40 -5.33 -2.56
C LEU A 12 6.32 -5.63 -1.06
N ARG A 13 5.10 -5.59 -0.51
CA ARG A 13 4.87 -5.90 0.89
C ARG A 13 5.32 -7.32 1.23
N ARG A 14 4.95 -8.29 0.39
CA ARG A 14 5.31 -9.70 0.60
C ARG A 14 6.80 -9.94 0.45
N GLU A 15 7.45 -9.27 -0.49
CA GLU A 15 8.89 -9.37 -0.68
C GLU A 15 9.65 -8.90 0.57
N HIS A 16 9.11 -7.91 1.27
CA HIS A 16 9.71 -7.42 2.51
C HIS A 16 9.25 -8.20 3.74
N GLY A 17 8.41 -9.21 3.56
CA GLY A 17 7.92 -10.04 4.67
C GLY A 17 6.99 -9.31 5.62
N HIS A 18 6.29 -8.29 5.14
CA HIS A 18 5.41 -7.47 5.98
C HIS A 18 3.95 -7.90 5.85
N THR A 19 3.23 -7.84 6.98
CA THR A 19 1.76 -7.90 6.96
C THR A 19 1.23 -6.53 6.54
N GLN A 20 -0.08 -6.49 6.22
CA GLN A 20 -0.73 -5.20 5.94
C GLN A 20 -0.61 -4.24 7.13
N ALA A 21 -0.75 -4.77 8.35
CA ALA A 21 -0.63 -3.97 9.56
C ALA A 21 0.77 -3.39 9.72
N GLN A 22 1.80 -4.19 9.45
CA GLN A 22 3.19 -3.73 9.54
C GLN A 22 3.50 -2.66 8.51
N MET A 23 3.04 -2.84 7.28
CA MET A 23 3.24 -1.83 6.25
C MET A 23 2.49 -0.55 6.58
N ALA A 24 1.25 -0.65 7.07
CA ALA A 24 0.46 0.50 7.46
C ALA A 24 1.16 1.31 8.55
N GLU A 25 1.71 0.64 9.55
CA GLU A 25 2.45 1.27 10.63
C GLU A 25 3.66 2.03 10.09
N SER A 26 4.43 1.40 9.21
CA SER A 26 5.60 2.04 8.58
C SER A 26 5.23 3.30 7.81
N LEU A 27 4.07 3.29 7.14
CA LEU A 27 3.65 4.40 6.30
C LEU A 27 2.78 5.43 7.04
N GLY A 28 2.44 5.16 8.30
CA GLY A 28 1.61 6.06 9.08
C GLY A 28 0.14 6.10 8.64
N VAL A 29 -0.38 4.99 8.12
CA VAL A 29 -1.76 4.85 7.68
C VAL A 29 -2.42 3.66 8.35
N SER A 30 -3.73 3.48 8.15
CA SER A 30 -4.45 2.34 8.72
C SER A 30 -4.26 1.08 7.87
N PRO A 31 -4.32 -0.12 8.48
CA PRO A 31 -4.31 -1.37 7.71
C PRO A 31 -5.46 -1.45 6.70
N ALA A 32 -6.62 -0.89 7.03
CA ALA A 32 -7.76 -0.85 6.11
C ALA A 32 -7.42 -0.07 4.84
N TYR A 33 -6.64 1.00 4.97
CA TYR A 33 -6.21 1.80 3.84
C TYR A 33 -5.32 0.96 2.90
N ILE A 34 -4.37 0.23 3.47
CA ILE A 34 -3.48 -0.67 2.70
C ILE A 34 -4.32 -1.73 1.97
N ASN A 35 -5.26 -2.35 2.68
CA ASN A 35 -6.15 -3.34 2.09
C ASN A 35 -6.94 -2.78 0.90
N GLN A 36 -7.48 -1.57 1.04
CA GLN A 36 -8.23 -0.92 -0.03
C GLN A 36 -7.36 -0.65 -1.26
N ILE A 37 -6.12 -0.22 -1.06
CA ILE A 37 -5.20 0.00 -2.17
C ILE A 37 -4.85 -1.32 -2.85
N GLU A 38 -4.55 -2.36 -2.08
CA GLU A 38 -4.19 -3.68 -2.62
C GLU A 38 -5.34 -4.31 -3.40
N ASN A 39 -6.59 -3.98 -3.06
CA ASN A 39 -7.78 -4.45 -3.76
C ASN A 39 -8.26 -3.50 -4.84
N ASN A 40 -7.48 -2.49 -5.17
CA ASN A 40 -7.81 -1.48 -6.18
C ASN A 40 -9.08 -0.69 -5.87
N GLN A 41 -9.44 -0.58 -4.59
CA GLN A 41 -10.58 0.22 -4.15
C GLN A 41 -10.21 1.68 -3.92
N ARG A 42 -8.92 1.97 -3.87
CA ARG A 42 -8.38 3.32 -3.76
C ARG A 42 -7.15 3.45 -4.63
N THR A 43 -6.90 4.65 -5.13
CA THR A 43 -5.66 4.96 -5.81
C THR A 43 -4.57 5.27 -4.78
N LEU A 44 -3.32 5.02 -5.15
CA LEU A 44 -2.19 5.34 -4.30
C LEU A 44 -2.06 6.85 -4.16
N SER A 45 -1.98 7.35 -2.92
CA SER A 45 -1.78 8.78 -2.69
C SER A 45 -0.30 9.14 -2.82
N LEU A 46 -0.02 10.40 -3.10
CA LEU A 46 1.36 10.90 -3.18
C LEU A 46 2.12 10.66 -1.87
N ARG A 47 1.44 10.82 -0.74
CA ARG A 47 2.04 10.59 0.58
C ARG A 47 2.56 9.16 0.73
N ILE A 48 1.75 8.18 0.28
CA ILE A 48 2.13 6.77 0.33
C ILE A 48 3.30 6.50 -0.62
N LEU A 49 3.24 7.08 -1.82
CA LEU A 49 4.31 6.94 -2.80
C LEU A 49 5.64 7.44 -2.25
N ILE A 50 5.64 8.58 -1.58
CA ILE A 50 6.84 9.12 -0.93
C ILE A 50 7.35 8.16 0.15
N GLY A 51 6.44 7.58 0.93
CA GLY A 51 6.81 6.62 1.98
C GLY A 51 7.43 5.35 1.45
N LEU A 52 7.17 4.99 0.19
CA LEU A 52 7.74 3.80 -0.44
C LEU A 52 9.13 4.05 -1.05
N LEU A 53 9.48 5.30 -1.24
CA LEU A 53 10.80 5.66 -1.74
C LEU A 53 11.85 5.60 -0.64
#